data_7ffad3bd1bd2dbb74ef38691064a3fd4
#
_entry.id   7ffad3bd1bd2dbb74ef38691064a3fd4
#
_cell.length_a   1.000
_cell.length_b   1.000
_cell.length_c   1.000
_cell.angle_alpha   90.00
_cell.angle_beta   90.00
_cell.angle_gamma   90.00
#
_symmetry.space_group_name_H-M   'P 1'
#
loop_
_entity.id
_entity.type
_entity.pdbx_description
1 polymer ?
#
loop_
_entity_poly.entity_id
_entity_poly.type
_entity_poly.pdbx_seq_one_letter_code
_entity_poly.pdbx_strand_id
1 'polypeptide(L)'
;MKKFYIICIFIIITFITFSLLSKNYSYKKKNILTNATNTVMAQYNTIFDSFDTLANTVFFGYINRPEILNSFENRNREQLYNLLKKDYDYLTSINFNQLHFHLPNNYSFLRMHNPSLHSDDLTNVRFSVKYVNRYKRPISGLETGKIVPGFRYVYPLHKEEKYLGSIETSFSINAFINRLEKVYNVHVHFLLDKEVFNKKIFDIFKDYYETSIESKNYILLKRENFYKIRSQEKYIKEQYESSLKLFIEDSIKNKNNFSFEMKIFPKNDKHFHKIVTFLELYNIQKEKIGYFVVYQNNKELGDIEKQLNENYLIFSLIYFLILAYILKEVSIKKQLEEKVFFKTKELNELNQSLENRIQEEVEKSLKQEEQLYQYEKMAQMGEMIGNIAHQWRQPLTAISVASSGLKLADELNILDKHEIKNYANVIIKNTNYLSNTIDIFRDYTFKNSNIKDVIIQDLIYETIDILSATLKNEKIKLITDITDELIIKNLLANDLIQAIINIVNNAKDALLINKIEAPWIKISLLKKEKFFTIIIEDNAKGIEKEIMPKIFDPYFTTKHQAQGVGLGLHLTRKAIVNRLKGSLEVNNSINGAIFYINIPL
;
A
#
# COMPACT_ATOMS: atom_id res chain seq x y z
N MET A 1 25.05 -20.34 -52.87
CA MET A 1 24.94 -19.14 -52.02
C MET A 1 23.56 -19.02 -51.35
N LYS A 2 22.42 -18.95 -52.08
CA LYS A 2 21.08 -18.78 -51.47
C LYS A 2 20.74 -19.82 -50.38
N LYS A 3 21.12 -21.09 -50.54
CA LYS A 3 20.87 -22.17 -49.53
C LYS A 3 21.63 -21.97 -48.22
N PHE A 4 22.85 -21.56 -48.29
CA PHE A 4 23.67 -21.26 -47.14
C PHE A 4 23.11 -20.08 -46.32
N TYR A 5 22.63 -19.04 -47.02
CA TYR A 5 21.96 -17.90 -46.40
C TYR A 5 20.68 -18.31 -45.63
N ILE A 6 19.85 -19.19 -46.22
CA ILE A 6 18.61 -19.64 -45.58
C ILE A 6 18.91 -20.40 -44.27
N ILE A 7 19.92 -21.28 -44.26
CA ILE A 7 20.32 -22.01 -43.07
C ILE A 7 20.90 -21.07 -42.01
N CYS A 8 21.73 -20.08 -42.44
CA CYS A 8 22.27 -19.08 -41.49
C CYS A 8 21.18 -18.22 -40.85
N ILE A 9 20.19 -17.77 -41.64
CA ILE A 9 19.05 -16.99 -41.15
C ILE A 9 18.23 -17.84 -40.17
N PHE A 10 17.97 -19.12 -40.47
CA PHE A 10 17.27 -20.03 -39.59
C PHE A 10 17.99 -20.20 -38.25
N ILE A 11 19.31 -20.38 -38.26
CA ILE A 11 20.14 -20.49 -37.06
C ILE A 11 20.05 -19.20 -36.25
N ILE A 12 20.11 -18.03 -36.90
CA ILE A 12 20.02 -16.73 -36.24
C ILE A 12 18.64 -16.56 -35.58
N ILE A 13 17.56 -16.87 -36.28
CA ILE A 13 16.19 -16.76 -35.73
C ILE A 13 16.03 -17.71 -34.52
N THR A 14 16.52 -18.94 -34.64
CA THR A 14 16.53 -19.90 -33.54
C THR A 14 17.29 -19.34 -32.34
N PHE A 15 18.48 -18.82 -32.58
CA PHE A 15 19.30 -18.21 -31.52
C PHE A 15 18.57 -17.00 -30.87
N ILE A 16 17.97 -16.12 -31.67
CA ILE A 16 17.21 -14.95 -31.16
C ILE A 16 16.04 -15.43 -30.30
N THR A 17 15.28 -16.42 -30.76
CA THR A 17 14.13 -16.96 -30.02
C THR A 17 14.58 -17.55 -28.67
N PHE A 18 15.60 -18.38 -28.66
CA PHE A 18 16.14 -18.96 -27.43
C PHE A 18 16.74 -17.88 -26.53
N SER A 19 17.39 -16.87 -27.10
CA SER A 19 17.91 -15.70 -26.34
C SER A 19 16.78 -14.89 -25.69
N LEU A 20 15.69 -14.65 -26.40
CA LEU A 20 14.53 -13.92 -25.86
C LEU A 20 13.83 -14.72 -24.75
N LEU A 21 13.68 -16.03 -24.92
CA LEU A 21 13.14 -16.90 -23.88
C LEU A 21 14.01 -16.88 -22.63
N SER A 22 15.33 -17.02 -22.80
CA SER A 22 16.30 -16.95 -21.69
C SER A 22 16.26 -15.59 -20.99
N LYS A 23 16.18 -14.49 -21.75
CA LYS A 23 16.10 -13.13 -21.19
C LYS A 23 14.81 -12.91 -20.39
N ASN A 24 13.68 -13.38 -20.90
CA ASN A 24 12.42 -13.31 -20.18
C ASN A 24 12.44 -14.14 -18.88
N TYR A 25 13.00 -15.32 -18.94
CA TYR A 25 13.22 -16.15 -17.75
C TYR A 25 14.09 -15.42 -16.72
N SER A 26 15.23 -14.89 -17.15
CA SER A 26 16.15 -14.15 -16.28
C SER A 26 15.48 -12.94 -15.64
N TYR A 27 14.64 -12.24 -16.39
CA TYR A 27 13.85 -11.10 -15.89
C TYR A 27 12.82 -11.55 -14.83
N LYS A 28 12.03 -12.59 -15.14
CA LYS A 28 11.08 -13.15 -14.19
C LYS A 28 11.76 -13.65 -12.92
N LYS A 29 12.85 -14.41 -13.07
CA LYS A 29 13.65 -14.89 -11.95
C LYS A 29 14.16 -13.76 -11.07
N LYS A 30 14.71 -12.70 -11.69
CA LYS A 30 15.19 -11.52 -10.98
C LYS A 30 14.05 -10.85 -10.17
N ASN A 31 12.87 -10.73 -10.74
CA ASN A 31 11.71 -10.15 -10.05
C ASN A 31 11.28 -11.00 -8.86
N ILE A 32 11.21 -12.32 -9.02
CA ILE A 32 10.89 -13.24 -7.92
C ILE A 32 11.89 -13.09 -6.78
N LEU A 33 13.18 -13.05 -7.09
CA LEU A 33 14.23 -12.90 -6.08
C LEU A 33 14.18 -11.53 -5.40
N THR A 34 13.92 -10.45 -6.14
CA THR A 34 13.75 -9.11 -5.57
C THR A 34 12.52 -9.05 -4.67
N ASN A 35 11.40 -9.61 -5.11
CA ASN A 35 10.18 -9.68 -4.31
C ASN A 35 10.40 -10.52 -3.04
N ALA A 36 11.13 -11.62 -3.12
CA ALA A 36 11.48 -12.42 -1.96
C ALA A 36 12.30 -11.62 -0.94
N THR A 37 13.27 -10.83 -1.41
CA THR A 37 14.04 -9.93 -0.53
C THR A 37 13.13 -8.95 0.19
N ASN A 38 12.24 -8.29 -0.54
CA ASN A 38 11.30 -7.32 0.02
C ASN A 38 10.31 -7.98 0.99
N THR A 39 9.83 -9.19 0.64
CA THR A 39 8.92 -9.97 1.49
C THR A 39 9.59 -10.34 2.81
N VAL A 40 10.83 -10.85 2.78
CA VAL A 40 11.58 -11.21 4.00
C VAL A 40 11.81 -9.98 4.86
N MET A 41 12.14 -8.84 4.25
CA MET A 41 12.30 -7.58 4.99
C MET A 41 10.99 -7.12 5.65
N ALA A 42 9.87 -7.23 4.93
CA ALA A 42 8.56 -6.93 5.49
C ALA A 42 8.18 -7.89 6.63
N GLN A 43 8.45 -9.18 6.46
CA GLN A 43 8.24 -10.21 7.49
C GLN A 43 9.07 -9.93 8.75
N TYR A 44 10.34 -9.59 8.57
CA TYR A 44 11.22 -9.18 9.67
C TYR A 44 10.65 -7.97 10.42
N ASN A 45 10.28 -6.91 9.69
CA ASN A 45 9.72 -5.70 10.29
C ASN A 45 8.41 -6.00 11.04
N THR A 46 7.52 -6.81 10.46
CA THR A 46 6.26 -7.22 11.12
C THR A 46 6.51 -7.96 12.44
N ILE A 47 7.47 -8.87 12.47
CA ILE A 47 7.84 -9.57 13.70
C ILE A 47 8.49 -8.60 14.69
N PHE A 48 9.39 -7.73 14.21
CA PHE A 48 10.03 -6.71 15.04
C PHE A 48 8.99 -5.79 15.69
N ASP A 49 8.06 -5.25 14.91
CA ASP A 49 6.98 -4.37 15.40
C ASP A 49 6.06 -5.09 16.40
N SER A 50 5.83 -6.40 16.21
CA SER A 50 5.06 -7.20 17.16
C SER A 50 5.75 -7.33 18.51
N PHE A 51 7.07 -7.50 18.51
CA PHE A 51 7.87 -7.52 19.73
C PHE A 51 7.99 -6.14 20.37
N ASP A 52 8.10 -5.08 19.57
CA ASP A 52 8.10 -3.69 20.06
C ASP A 52 6.77 -3.36 20.74
N THR A 53 5.65 -3.70 20.12
CA THR A 53 4.32 -3.54 20.71
C THR A 53 4.18 -4.31 22.02
N LEU A 54 4.68 -5.55 22.06
CA LEU A 54 4.63 -6.38 23.26
C LEU A 54 5.51 -5.79 24.37
N ALA A 55 6.71 -5.32 24.05
CA ALA A 55 7.60 -4.66 25.00
C ALA A 55 6.99 -3.37 25.57
N ASN A 56 6.35 -2.56 24.71
CA ASN A 56 5.60 -1.38 25.15
C ASN A 56 4.44 -1.75 26.08
N THR A 57 3.68 -2.80 25.73
CA THR A 57 2.58 -3.29 26.57
C THR A 57 3.08 -3.73 27.95
N VAL A 58 4.22 -4.42 28.00
CA VAL A 58 4.85 -4.82 29.26
C VAL A 58 5.29 -3.59 30.05
N PHE A 59 5.92 -2.63 29.41
CA PHE A 59 6.36 -1.41 30.10
C PHE A 59 5.18 -0.66 30.71
N PHE A 60 4.14 -0.37 29.94
CA PHE A 60 2.99 0.39 30.44
C PHE A 60 2.08 -0.42 31.39
N GLY A 61 1.91 -1.71 31.15
CA GLY A 61 0.99 -2.55 31.92
C GLY A 61 1.58 -3.08 33.24
N TYR A 62 2.87 -3.42 33.26
CA TYR A 62 3.48 -4.10 34.43
C TYR A 62 4.50 -3.23 35.14
N ILE A 63 5.23 -2.36 34.44
CA ILE A 63 6.38 -1.66 35.00
C ILE A 63 6.04 -0.24 35.42
N ASN A 64 5.34 0.50 34.59
CA ASN A 64 5.03 1.91 34.86
C ASN A 64 3.87 2.08 35.85
N ARG A 65 3.91 1.32 36.96
CA ARG A 65 2.93 1.37 38.04
C ARG A 65 3.50 2.12 39.25
N PRO A 66 2.67 2.88 39.99
CA PRO A 66 3.12 3.69 41.13
C PRO A 66 3.92 2.91 42.16
N GLU A 67 3.49 1.69 42.55
CA GLU A 67 4.17 0.85 43.52
C GLU A 67 5.58 0.43 43.07
N ILE A 68 5.77 0.17 41.78
CA ILE A 68 7.06 -0.19 41.19
C ILE A 68 7.98 1.03 41.16
N LEU A 69 7.47 2.17 40.69
CA LEU A 69 8.23 3.42 40.63
C LEU A 69 8.63 3.89 42.05
N ASN A 70 7.74 3.77 43.05
CA ASN A 70 8.03 4.11 44.42
C ASN A 70 9.12 3.21 45.03
N SER A 71 9.02 1.89 44.82
CA SER A 71 10.02 0.95 45.31
C SER A 71 11.40 1.19 44.67
N PHE A 72 11.40 1.52 43.34
CA PHE A 72 12.63 1.84 42.64
C PHE A 72 13.20 3.20 43.08
N GLU A 73 12.38 4.22 43.31
CA GLU A 73 12.80 5.52 43.82
C GLU A 73 13.47 5.40 45.19
N ASN A 74 12.87 4.62 46.09
CA ASN A 74 13.38 4.36 47.41
C ASN A 74 14.58 3.42 47.45
N ARG A 75 15.04 2.95 46.27
CA ARG A 75 16.16 2.00 46.15
C ARG A 75 15.95 0.70 46.94
N ASN A 76 14.72 0.29 47.17
CA ASN A 76 14.37 -0.94 47.83
C ASN A 76 14.35 -2.11 46.84
N ARG A 77 15.50 -2.76 46.66
CA ARG A 77 15.68 -3.84 45.66
C ARG A 77 14.84 -5.06 46.00
N GLU A 78 14.78 -5.44 47.25
CA GLU A 78 14.06 -6.63 47.72
C GLU A 78 12.55 -6.46 47.47
N GLN A 79 12.00 -5.32 47.88
CA GLN A 79 10.59 -5.00 47.63
C GLN A 79 10.28 -4.98 46.13
N LEU A 80 11.14 -4.33 45.32
CA LEU A 80 10.97 -4.27 43.87
C LEU A 80 10.98 -5.67 43.24
N TYR A 81 11.90 -6.53 43.69
CA TYR A 81 11.95 -7.91 43.23
C TYR A 81 10.66 -8.68 43.57
N ASN A 82 10.21 -8.59 44.82
CA ASN A 82 9.01 -9.30 45.27
C ASN A 82 7.74 -8.82 44.55
N LEU A 83 7.60 -7.52 44.30
CA LEU A 83 6.50 -6.94 43.55
C LEU A 83 6.44 -7.46 42.10
N LEU A 84 7.59 -7.65 41.48
CA LEU A 84 7.68 -8.01 40.05
C LEU A 84 7.86 -9.52 39.83
N LYS A 85 8.14 -10.32 40.84
CA LYS A 85 8.48 -11.73 40.67
C LYS A 85 7.43 -12.51 39.92
N LYS A 86 6.16 -12.37 40.28
CA LYS A 86 5.04 -13.08 39.66
C LYS A 86 4.86 -12.63 38.20
N ASP A 87 4.95 -11.32 37.95
CA ASP A 87 4.85 -10.75 36.61
C ASP A 87 6.04 -11.23 35.75
N TYR A 88 7.24 -11.26 36.33
CA TYR A 88 8.45 -11.72 35.63
C TYR A 88 8.38 -13.22 35.28
N ASP A 89 7.89 -14.06 36.19
CA ASP A 89 7.71 -15.49 35.93
C ASP A 89 6.73 -15.70 34.75
N TYR A 90 5.64 -14.94 34.72
CA TYR A 90 4.73 -14.95 33.58
C TYR A 90 5.40 -14.46 32.28
N LEU A 91 6.10 -13.32 32.32
CA LEU A 91 6.80 -12.76 31.18
C LEU A 91 7.84 -13.73 30.62
N THR A 92 8.55 -14.43 31.47
CA THR A 92 9.53 -15.46 31.06
C THR A 92 8.85 -16.60 30.29
N SER A 93 7.65 -17.01 30.71
CA SER A 93 6.87 -18.05 30.02
C SER A 93 6.48 -17.66 28.58
N ILE A 94 6.43 -16.36 28.29
CA ILE A 94 6.13 -15.82 26.95
C ILE A 94 7.37 -15.26 26.23
N ASN A 95 8.55 -15.79 26.61
CA ASN A 95 9.85 -15.53 25.98
C ASN A 95 10.50 -14.16 26.27
N PHE A 96 10.07 -13.43 27.29
CA PHE A 96 10.88 -12.33 27.80
C PHE A 96 12.08 -12.89 28.57
N ASN A 97 13.28 -12.48 28.20
CA ASN A 97 14.49 -13.02 28.82
C ASN A 97 14.96 -12.21 30.02
N GLN A 98 14.85 -10.91 29.94
CA GLN A 98 15.41 -10.02 30.94
C GLN A 98 14.41 -8.94 31.34
N LEU A 99 14.42 -8.64 32.61
CA LEU A 99 13.85 -7.45 33.19
C LEU A 99 14.91 -6.88 34.12
N HIS A 100 15.49 -5.73 33.74
CA HIS A 100 16.71 -5.22 34.37
C HIS A 100 16.57 -3.71 34.59
N PHE A 101 16.64 -3.31 35.87
CA PHE A 101 16.59 -1.91 36.28
C PHE A 101 17.99 -1.32 36.39
N HIS A 102 18.16 -0.10 35.91
CA HIS A 102 19.43 0.62 35.95
C HIS A 102 19.27 1.97 36.62
N LEU A 103 20.27 2.36 37.35
CA LEU A 103 20.37 3.68 37.95
C LEU A 103 20.72 4.74 36.89
N PRO A 104 20.45 6.03 37.17
CA PRO A 104 20.77 7.13 36.24
C PRO A 104 22.23 7.20 35.81
N ASN A 105 23.15 6.69 36.67
CA ASN A 105 24.60 6.63 36.43
C ASN A 105 25.03 5.35 35.67
N ASN A 106 24.11 4.63 35.04
CA ASN A 106 24.31 3.39 34.29
C ASN A 106 24.71 2.16 35.12
N TYR A 107 24.58 2.21 36.44
CA TYR A 107 24.83 1.04 37.26
C TYR A 107 23.62 0.12 37.27
N SER A 108 23.89 -1.17 37.25
CA SER A 108 22.87 -2.21 37.44
C SER A 108 22.24 -2.11 38.84
N PHE A 109 20.91 -1.99 38.88
CA PHE A 109 20.20 -1.97 40.19
C PHE A 109 19.59 -3.34 40.52
N LEU A 110 18.79 -3.90 39.63
CA LEU A 110 18.12 -5.19 39.83
C LEU A 110 17.98 -5.94 38.50
N ARG A 111 18.52 -7.16 38.46
CA ARG A 111 18.25 -8.14 37.42
C ARG A 111 17.26 -9.17 37.93
N MET A 112 16.07 -9.25 37.32
CA MET A 112 15.08 -10.23 37.77
C MET A 112 15.55 -11.67 37.56
N HIS A 113 16.30 -11.94 36.49
CA HIS A 113 16.85 -13.28 36.19
C HIS A 113 18.06 -13.67 37.06
N ASN A 114 18.74 -12.70 37.69
CA ASN A 114 19.85 -12.94 38.59
C ASN A 114 19.97 -11.79 39.62
N PRO A 115 19.13 -11.80 40.64
CA PRO A 115 19.05 -10.70 41.63
C PRO A 115 20.32 -10.46 42.42
N SER A 116 21.16 -11.48 42.58
CA SER A 116 22.44 -11.37 43.28
C SER A 116 23.51 -10.59 42.50
N LEU A 117 23.39 -10.52 41.18
CA LEU A 117 24.33 -9.80 40.35
C LEU A 117 23.82 -8.36 40.08
N HIS A 118 24.37 -7.41 40.81
CA HIS A 118 23.98 -6.00 40.76
C HIS A 118 25.19 -5.07 41.00
N SER A 119 24.97 -3.77 40.85
CA SER A 119 25.95 -2.70 41.14
C SER A 119 27.18 -2.68 40.23
N ASP A 120 27.16 -3.39 39.13
CA ASP A 120 28.18 -3.29 38.07
C ASP A 120 27.90 -2.11 37.13
N ASP A 121 28.98 -1.49 36.67
CA ASP A 121 28.93 -0.38 35.72
C ASP A 121 28.67 -0.90 34.29
N LEU A 122 27.60 -0.41 33.68
CA LEU A 122 27.17 -0.78 32.33
C LEU A 122 27.57 0.25 31.28
N THR A 123 28.22 1.36 31.64
CA THR A 123 28.50 2.52 30.78
C THR A 123 29.22 2.14 29.49
N ASN A 124 30.17 1.21 29.58
CA ASN A 124 30.97 0.74 28.43
C ASN A 124 30.51 -0.60 27.85
N VAL A 125 29.47 -1.21 28.48
CA VAL A 125 28.99 -2.54 28.12
C VAL A 125 27.62 -2.49 27.45
N ARG A 126 26.80 -1.48 27.78
CA ARG A 126 25.41 -1.34 27.36
C ARG A 126 25.17 0.04 26.77
N PHE A 127 25.27 0.13 25.45
CA PHE A 127 24.98 1.37 24.73
C PHE A 127 23.53 1.83 24.97
N SER A 128 22.57 0.90 24.91
CA SER A 128 21.15 1.19 25.09
C SER A 128 20.85 1.86 26.44
N VAL A 129 21.44 1.33 27.53
CA VAL A 129 21.29 1.90 28.89
C VAL A 129 21.92 3.30 28.95
N LYS A 130 23.16 3.44 28.47
CA LYS A 130 23.86 4.72 28.42
C LYS A 130 23.06 5.77 27.63
N TYR A 131 22.50 5.37 26.48
CA TYR A 131 21.68 6.25 25.64
C TYR A 131 20.44 6.73 26.40
N VAL A 132 19.65 5.81 26.97
CA VAL A 132 18.40 6.15 27.67
C VAL A 132 18.68 7.01 28.89
N ASN A 133 19.68 6.68 29.68
CA ASN A 133 20.05 7.46 30.87
C ASN A 133 20.53 8.88 30.51
N ARG A 134 21.19 9.04 29.35
CA ARG A 134 21.65 10.35 28.88
C ARG A 134 20.53 11.17 28.25
N TYR A 135 19.75 10.59 27.33
CA TYR A 135 18.81 11.33 26.50
C TYR A 135 17.36 11.28 27.01
N LYS A 136 17.07 10.43 27.99
CA LYS A 136 15.73 10.27 28.59
C LYS A 136 14.65 9.85 27.55
N ARG A 137 15.07 9.18 26.50
CA ARG A 137 14.20 8.69 25.43
C ARG A 137 14.36 7.18 25.31
N PRO A 138 13.25 6.45 25.05
CA PRO A 138 13.34 5.01 24.86
C PRO A 138 14.18 4.69 23.62
N ILE A 139 14.77 3.51 23.63
CA ILE A 139 15.49 2.96 22.48
C ILE A 139 15.22 1.45 22.41
N SER A 140 15.02 0.95 21.20
CA SER A 140 14.89 -0.48 20.93
C SER A 140 15.78 -0.91 19.78
N GLY A 141 16.18 -2.18 19.78
CA GLY A 141 16.96 -2.76 18.70
C GLY A 141 17.82 -3.94 19.16
N LEU A 142 18.55 -4.48 18.18
CA LEU A 142 19.47 -5.59 18.40
C LEU A 142 20.76 -5.08 19.07
N GLU A 143 21.10 -5.64 20.21
CA GLU A 143 22.36 -5.34 20.89
C GLU A 143 23.14 -6.62 21.17
N THR A 144 24.41 -6.64 20.79
CA THR A 144 25.31 -7.76 21.04
C THR A 144 25.72 -7.74 22.52
N GLY A 145 25.24 -8.74 23.27
CA GLY A 145 25.69 -8.99 24.64
C GLY A 145 27.00 -9.80 24.67
N LYS A 146 27.46 -10.12 25.89
CA LYS A 146 28.67 -10.93 26.14
C LYS A 146 28.46 -12.43 25.83
N ILE A 147 27.20 -12.87 25.70
CA ILE A 147 26.83 -14.28 25.47
C ILE A 147 26.20 -14.45 24.10
N VAL A 148 25.02 -13.89 23.91
CA VAL A 148 24.23 -13.99 22.69
C VAL A 148 23.59 -12.62 22.41
N PRO A 149 23.52 -12.19 21.14
CA PRO A 149 22.75 -11.01 20.78
C PRO A 149 21.27 -11.16 21.11
N GLY A 150 20.61 -10.06 21.43
CA GLY A 150 19.19 -10.03 21.71
C GLY A 150 18.57 -8.69 21.38
N PHE A 151 17.27 -8.72 21.12
CA PHE A 151 16.49 -7.49 20.94
C PHE A 151 16.21 -6.89 22.30
N ARG A 152 16.67 -5.67 22.50
CA ARG A 152 16.55 -4.93 23.74
C ARG A 152 15.62 -3.76 23.56
N TYR A 153 14.86 -3.53 24.61
CA TYR A 153 13.90 -2.43 24.72
C TYR A 153 14.20 -1.74 26.05
N VAL A 154 14.73 -0.55 25.97
CA VAL A 154 15.12 0.21 27.15
C VAL A 154 14.29 1.47 27.24
N TYR A 155 13.62 1.63 28.38
CA TYR A 155 12.70 2.72 28.65
C TYR A 155 13.21 3.59 29.80
N PRO A 156 13.04 4.92 29.71
CA PRO A 156 13.28 5.81 30.84
C PRO A 156 12.17 5.65 31.87
N LEU A 157 12.55 5.60 33.13
CA LEU A 157 11.60 5.59 34.24
C LEU A 157 11.54 6.97 34.89
N HIS A 158 10.33 7.52 34.91
CA HIS A 158 10.03 8.79 35.55
C HIS A 158 8.92 8.59 36.58
N LYS A 159 9.00 9.34 37.63
CA LYS A 159 7.90 9.56 38.54
C LYS A 159 7.67 11.06 38.61
N GLU A 160 6.50 11.50 38.10
CA GLU A 160 6.23 12.89 37.82
C GLU A 160 7.34 13.48 36.93
N GLU A 161 8.03 14.53 37.34
CA GLU A 161 9.14 15.13 36.61
C GLU A 161 10.52 14.53 36.92
N LYS A 162 10.61 13.68 37.96
CA LYS A 162 11.87 13.10 38.43
C LYS A 162 12.28 11.89 37.60
N TYR A 163 13.46 11.96 37.03
CA TYR A 163 14.08 10.79 36.41
C TYR A 163 14.65 9.82 37.43
N LEU A 164 14.20 8.58 37.42
CA LEU A 164 14.61 7.55 38.38
C LEU A 164 15.72 6.66 37.85
N GLY A 165 15.85 6.49 36.57
CA GLY A 165 16.75 5.58 35.87
C GLY A 165 16.09 4.96 34.65
N SER A 166 16.53 3.79 34.25
CA SER A 166 15.97 3.08 33.10
C SER A 166 15.66 1.63 33.41
N ILE A 167 14.83 1.04 32.57
CA ILE A 167 14.55 -0.40 32.61
C ILE A 167 14.76 -0.99 31.22
N GLU A 168 15.41 -2.16 31.21
CA GLU A 168 15.59 -2.99 30.03
C GLU A 168 14.68 -4.21 30.12
N THR A 169 13.98 -4.48 29.03
CA THR A 169 13.45 -5.81 28.73
C THR A 169 14.04 -6.33 27.44
N SER A 170 14.08 -7.64 27.26
CA SER A 170 14.69 -8.21 26.06
C SER A 170 14.06 -9.52 25.63
N PHE A 171 14.15 -9.76 24.34
CA PHE A 171 13.87 -11.05 23.73
C PHE A 171 15.16 -11.64 23.19
N SER A 172 15.32 -12.96 23.31
CA SER A 172 16.44 -13.62 22.66
C SER A 172 16.32 -13.60 21.15
N ILE A 173 17.44 -13.63 20.47
CA ILE A 173 17.47 -13.81 19.02
C ILE A 173 16.74 -15.10 18.61
N ASN A 174 16.83 -16.15 19.44
CA ASN A 174 16.14 -17.41 19.20
C ASN A 174 14.60 -17.27 19.30
N ALA A 175 14.09 -16.48 20.23
CA ALA A 175 12.64 -16.19 20.32
C ALA A 175 12.14 -15.50 19.05
N PHE A 176 12.91 -14.54 18.56
CA PHE A 176 12.61 -13.84 17.30
C PHE A 176 12.61 -14.80 16.10
N ILE A 177 13.67 -15.59 15.96
CA ILE A 177 13.79 -16.57 14.88
C ILE A 177 12.65 -17.60 14.94
N ASN A 178 12.37 -18.17 16.13
CA ASN A 178 11.30 -19.14 16.30
C ASN A 178 9.93 -18.56 15.89
N ARG A 179 9.69 -17.29 16.21
CA ARG A 179 8.46 -16.60 15.82
C ARG A 179 8.38 -16.41 14.30
N LEU A 180 9.48 -15.97 13.69
CA LEU A 180 9.58 -15.79 12.23
C LEU A 180 9.35 -17.12 11.50
N GLU A 181 10.05 -18.18 11.93
CA GLU A 181 9.92 -19.53 11.37
C GLU A 181 8.51 -20.08 11.50
N LYS A 182 7.89 -19.91 12.67
CA LYS A 182 6.54 -20.41 12.94
C LYS A 182 5.46 -19.67 12.15
N VAL A 183 5.56 -18.34 12.06
CA VAL A 183 4.54 -17.52 11.38
C VAL A 183 4.61 -17.68 9.86
N TYR A 184 5.82 -17.72 9.31
CA TYR A 184 6.02 -17.68 7.86
C TYR A 184 6.47 -19.02 7.25
N ASN A 185 6.60 -20.06 8.06
CA ASN A 185 7.04 -21.40 7.64
C ASN A 185 8.36 -21.34 6.84
N VAL A 186 9.31 -20.60 7.37
CA VAL A 186 10.66 -20.43 6.82
C VAL A 186 11.68 -21.09 7.73
N HIS A 187 12.92 -21.23 7.26
CA HIS A 187 14.05 -21.62 8.10
C HIS A 187 15.07 -20.49 8.14
N VAL A 188 15.61 -20.18 9.31
CA VAL A 188 16.42 -18.97 9.51
C VAL A 188 17.74 -19.32 10.21
N HIS A 189 18.86 -18.93 9.59
CA HIS A 189 20.17 -18.89 10.23
C HIS A 189 20.49 -17.47 10.68
N PHE A 190 21.01 -17.34 11.90
CA PHE A 190 21.58 -16.08 12.38
C PHE A 190 23.10 -16.14 12.23
N LEU A 191 23.63 -15.32 11.36
CA LEU A 191 25.04 -15.17 11.10
C LEU A 191 25.57 -13.94 11.80
N LEU A 192 26.53 -14.12 12.69
CA LEU A 192 27.25 -13.05 13.35
C LEU A 192 28.59 -12.83 12.65
N ASP A 193 28.95 -11.58 12.38
CA ASP A 193 30.26 -11.24 11.85
C ASP A 193 31.38 -11.72 12.76
N LYS A 194 32.42 -12.31 12.19
CA LYS A 194 33.50 -12.94 12.95
C LYS A 194 34.32 -11.93 13.74
N GLU A 195 34.47 -10.70 13.25
CA GLU A 195 35.15 -9.65 14.00
C GLU A 195 34.33 -9.19 15.21
N VAL A 196 33.00 -9.03 15.00
CA VAL A 196 32.07 -8.70 16.09
C VAL A 196 32.06 -9.81 17.13
N PHE A 197 32.03 -11.08 16.68
CA PHE A 197 32.09 -12.25 17.54
C PHE A 197 33.36 -12.23 18.41
N ASN A 198 34.52 -12.08 17.80
CA ASN A 198 35.81 -12.10 18.51
C ASN A 198 35.97 -10.94 19.49
N LYS A 199 35.41 -9.76 19.19
CA LYS A 199 35.49 -8.57 20.03
C LYS A 199 34.51 -8.57 21.21
N LYS A 200 33.32 -9.20 21.07
CA LYS A 200 32.21 -9.01 22.02
C LYS A 200 31.80 -10.26 22.78
N ILE A 201 32.07 -11.47 22.25
CA ILE A 201 31.64 -12.73 22.88
C ILE A 201 32.77 -13.27 23.75
N PHE A 202 32.44 -13.60 24.99
CA PHE A 202 33.40 -14.23 25.89
C PHE A 202 33.78 -15.65 25.47
N ASP A 203 35.00 -16.06 25.72
CA ASP A 203 35.55 -17.38 25.35
C ASP A 203 34.70 -18.54 25.87
N ILE A 204 34.19 -18.46 27.10
CA ILE A 204 33.33 -19.47 27.72
C ILE A 204 32.01 -19.74 26.95
N PHE A 205 31.57 -18.81 26.12
CA PHE A 205 30.33 -18.93 25.35
C PHE A 205 30.56 -19.22 23.87
N LYS A 206 31.83 -19.37 23.46
CA LYS A 206 32.16 -19.65 22.05
C LYS A 206 31.62 -21.00 21.57
N ASP A 207 31.41 -21.95 22.46
CA ASP A 207 30.85 -23.26 22.15
C ASP A 207 29.38 -23.23 21.67
N TYR A 208 28.68 -22.12 21.93
CA TYR A 208 27.33 -21.91 21.39
C TYR A 208 27.32 -21.58 19.89
N TYR A 209 28.50 -21.45 19.30
CA TYR A 209 28.65 -21.03 17.90
C TYR A 209 29.47 -22.03 17.12
N GLU A 210 29.30 -22.00 15.81
CA GLU A 210 30.11 -22.74 14.85
C GLU A 210 30.37 -21.88 13.61
N THR A 211 31.35 -22.26 12.80
CA THR A 211 31.60 -21.55 11.53
C THR A 211 30.39 -21.74 10.61
N SER A 212 29.90 -20.65 10.05
CA SER A 212 28.79 -20.69 9.11
C SER A 212 29.08 -21.55 7.88
N ILE A 213 28.06 -22.26 7.43
CA ILE A 213 28.12 -23.03 6.17
C ILE A 213 28.09 -22.09 4.96
N GLU A 214 27.49 -20.91 5.10
CA GLU A 214 27.30 -19.92 4.02
C GLU A 214 28.58 -19.14 3.72
N SER A 215 29.33 -18.76 4.75
CA SER A 215 30.57 -17.99 4.60
C SER A 215 31.49 -18.18 5.79
N LYS A 216 32.80 -18.34 5.51
CA LYS A 216 33.84 -18.48 6.55
C LYS A 216 34.08 -17.22 7.39
N ASN A 217 33.55 -16.07 6.94
CA ASN A 217 33.70 -14.78 7.62
C ASN A 217 32.61 -14.57 8.69
N TYR A 218 31.67 -15.51 8.79
CA TYR A 218 30.56 -15.45 9.73
C TYR A 218 30.51 -16.70 10.62
N ILE A 219 29.93 -16.50 11.79
CA ILE A 219 29.71 -17.52 12.81
C ILE A 219 28.22 -17.76 12.93
N LEU A 220 27.81 -19.00 12.94
CA LEU A 220 26.43 -19.44 13.11
C LEU A 220 26.16 -19.74 14.58
N LEU A 221 25.05 -19.23 15.13
CA LEU A 221 24.56 -19.59 16.45
C LEU A 221 23.95 -20.99 16.41
N LYS A 222 24.48 -21.92 17.22
CA LYS A 222 23.92 -23.26 17.39
C LYS A 222 22.57 -23.18 18.10
N ARG A 223 21.61 -23.99 17.69
CA ARG A 223 20.27 -24.06 18.30
C ARG A 223 20.01 -25.48 18.82
N GLU A 224 19.66 -25.59 20.11
CA GLU A 224 19.54 -26.90 20.80
C GLU A 224 18.41 -27.81 20.30
N ASN A 225 17.38 -27.28 19.65
CA ASN A 225 16.17 -28.03 19.23
C ASN A 225 16.16 -28.47 17.76
N PHE A 226 17.30 -28.72 17.17
CA PHE A 226 17.48 -28.95 15.71
C PHE A 226 17.15 -30.36 15.20
N TYR A 227 16.66 -31.27 16.02
CA TYR A 227 16.46 -32.67 15.60
C TYR A 227 15.49 -32.86 14.42
N LYS A 228 14.51 -31.98 14.22
CA LYS A 228 13.56 -32.07 13.11
C LYS A 228 14.11 -31.48 11.79
N ILE A 229 15.14 -30.67 11.85
CA ILE A 229 15.69 -29.91 10.70
C ILE A 229 17.03 -30.52 10.20
N ARG A 230 17.65 -31.40 10.97
CA ARG A 230 18.94 -32.06 10.58
C ARG A 230 18.92 -32.71 9.21
N SER A 231 17.80 -33.25 8.77
CA SER A 231 17.68 -33.82 7.41
C SER A 231 17.77 -32.75 6.33
N GLN A 232 17.14 -31.59 6.54
CA GLN A 232 17.22 -30.46 5.58
C GLN A 232 18.58 -29.76 5.61
N GLU A 233 19.16 -29.56 6.80
CA GLU A 233 20.50 -28.96 6.93
C GLU A 233 21.59 -29.75 6.23
N LYS A 234 21.54 -31.07 6.29
CA LYS A 234 22.50 -31.91 5.56
C LYS A 234 22.47 -31.63 4.07
N TYR A 235 21.27 -31.56 3.47
CA TYR A 235 21.10 -31.26 2.05
C TYR A 235 21.49 -29.82 1.72
N ILE A 236 21.18 -28.86 2.60
CA ILE A 236 21.59 -27.47 2.46
C ILE A 236 23.12 -27.37 2.48
N LYS A 237 23.79 -28.03 3.42
CA LYS A 237 25.26 -28.03 3.56
C LYS A 237 25.95 -28.61 2.33
N GLU A 238 25.41 -29.69 1.76
CA GLU A 238 25.93 -30.31 0.55
C GLU A 238 25.86 -29.42 -0.70
N GLN A 239 24.96 -28.42 -0.71
CA GLN A 239 24.78 -27.49 -1.83
C GLN A 239 25.74 -26.30 -1.79
N TYR A 240 26.43 -26.03 -0.65
CA TYR A 240 27.39 -24.94 -0.55
C TYR A 240 28.76 -25.31 -1.15
N GLU A 241 28.78 -25.45 -2.48
CA GLU A 241 29.99 -25.63 -3.26
C GLU A 241 30.84 -24.36 -3.27
N SER A 242 32.13 -24.48 -3.68
CA SER A 242 33.08 -23.36 -3.69
C SER A 242 32.60 -22.19 -4.55
N SER A 243 31.96 -22.46 -5.68
CA SER A 243 31.40 -21.42 -6.58
C SER A 243 30.30 -20.59 -5.92
N LEU A 244 29.37 -21.26 -5.19
CA LEU A 244 28.30 -20.58 -4.48
C LEU A 244 28.83 -19.74 -3.32
N LYS A 245 29.85 -20.24 -2.60
CA LYS A 245 30.50 -19.48 -1.54
C LYS A 245 31.16 -18.21 -2.06
N LEU A 246 31.83 -18.28 -3.20
CA LEU A 246 32.43 -17.11 -3.85
C LEU A 246 31.37 -16.10 -4.27
N PHE A 247 30.26 -16.55 -4.85
CA PHE A 247 29.13 -15.70 -5.20
C PHE A 247 28.55 -15.00 -3.96
N ILE A 248 28.39 -15.72 -2.84
CA ILE A 248 27.89 -15.16 -1.59
C ILE A 248 28.85 -14.11 -1.04
N GLU A 249 30.14 -14.41 -0.99
CA GLU A 249 31.17 -13.47 -0.51
C GLU A 249 31.22 -12.20 -1.37
N ASP A 250 31.11 -12.31 -2.70
CA ASP A 250 30.99 -11.15 -3.60
C ASP A 250 29.70 -10.38 -3.37
N SER A 251 28.57 -11.09 -3.23
CA SER A 251 27.28 -10.46 -2.97
C SER A 251 27.24 -9.72 -1.63
N ILE A 252 27.84 -10.27 -0.58
CA ILE A 252 28.00 -9.63 0.74
C ILE A 252 28.80 -8.33 0.65
N LYS A 253 29.77 -8.25 -0.24
CA LYS A 253 30.58 -7.02 -0.44
C LYS A 253 29.84 -5.95 -1.23
N ASN A 254 29.04 -6.35 -2.21
CA ASN A 254 28.50 -5.45 -3.23
C ASN A 254 27.00 -5.13 -3.06
N LYS A 255 26.29 -5.84 -2.19
CA LYS A 255 24.84 -5.70 -2.00
C LYS A 255 24.52 -5.66 -0.52
N ASN A 256 23.52 -4.87 -0.16
CA ASN A 256 23.01 -4.82 1.22
C ASN A 256 22.16 -6.08 1.51
N ASN A 257 20.95 -6.12 0.98
CA ASN A 257 20.07 -7.29 1.06
C ASN A 257 20.01 -7.96 -0.31
N PHE A 258 20.06 -9.28 -0.35
CA PHE A 258 19.96 -9.99 -1.62
C PHE A 258 19.35 -11.38 -1.43
N SER A 259 18.76 -11.87 -2.51
CA SER A 259 18.25 -13.25 -2.59
C SER A 259 18.86 -13.95 -3.78
N PHE A 260 19.02 -15.25 -3.65
CA PHE A 260 19.40 -16.12 -4.74
C PHE A 260 18.65 -17.44 -4.68
N GLU A 261 18.62 -18.13 -5.79
CA GLU A 261 18.04 -19.47 -5.90
C GLU A 261 19.04 -20.54 -5.47
N MET A 262 18.59 -21.44 -4.63
CA MET A 262 19.30 -22.68 -4.31
C MET A 262 18.45 -23.87 -4.76
N LYS A 263 19.00 -24.70 -5.64
CA LYS A 263 18.38 -25.97 -6.06
C LYS A 263 18.83 -27.08 -5.13
N ILE A 264 17.89 -27.80 -4.58
CA ILE A 264 18.16 -28.94 -3.70
C ILE A 264 17.80 -30.22 -4.45
N PHE A 265 18.76 -31.16 -4.49
CA PHE A 265 18.68 -32.45 -5.18
C PHE A 265 18.67 -33.59 -4.16
N PRO A 266 17.54 -33.94 -3.55
CA PRO A 266 17.48 -35.08 -2.65
C PRO A 266 17.72 -36.38 -3.45
N LYS A 267 18.36 -37.37 -2.83
CA LYS A 267 18.72 -38.64 -3.51
C LYS A 267 17.54 -39.44 -4.07
N ASN A 268 16.33 -39.22 -3.51
CA ASN A 268 15.14 -40.01 -3.84
C ASN A 268 13.87 -39.19 -4.12
N ASP A 269 13.96 -37.86 -4.21
CA ASP A 269 12.77 -36.99 -4.32
C ASP A 269 12.88 -35.97 -5.46
N LYS A 270 11.73 -35.41 -5.84
CA LYS A 270 11.66 -34.30 -6.81
C LYS A 270 12.52 -33.13 -6.37
N HIS A 271 13.26 -32.58 -7.31
CA HIS A 271 14.00 -31.33 -7.09
C HIS A 271 13.07 -30.25 -6.56
N PHE A 272 13.51 -29.52 -5.57
CA PHE A 272 12.78 -28.36 -5.11
C PHE A 272 13.70 -27.13 -5.02
N HIS A 273 13.10 -25.96 -5.28
CA HIS A 273 13.76 -24.69 -5.30
C HIS A 273 13.59 -24.02 -3.95
N LYS A 274 14.68 -23.52 -3.41
CA LYS A 274 14.65 -22.62 -2.27
C LYS A 274 15.15 -21.24 -2.71
N ILE A 275 14.52 -20.20 -2.17
CA ILE A 275 15.09 -18.87 -2.18
C ILE A 275 15.84 -18.69 -0.86
N VAL A 276 17.09 -18.31 -0.97
CA VAL A 276 17.95 -17.95 0.16
C VAL A 276 18.10 -16.45 0.15
N THR A 277 17.60 -15.81 1.19
CA THR A 277 17.64 -14.35 1.35
C THR A 277 18.57 -13.97 2.48
N PHE A 278 19.53 -13.12 2.17
CA PHE A 278 20.41 -12.48 3.13
C PHE A 278 19.85 -11.11 3.49
N LEU A 279 19.44 -10.96 4.75
CA LEU A 279 18.95 -9.71 5.32
C LEU A 279 19.99 -9.17 6.30
N GLU A 280 20.54 -7.99 6.04
CA GLU A 280 21.51 -7.34 6.92
C GLU A 280 20.90 -7.04 8.29
N LEU A 281 21.67 -7.32 9.31
CA LEU A 281 21.33 -6.99 10.68
C LEU A 281 22.22 -5.89 11.21
N TYR A 282 21.57 -4.90 11.76
CA TYR A 282 22.22 -3.77 12.39
C TYR A 282 21.96 -3.79 13.89
N ASN A 283 22.98 -3.45 14.65
CA ASN A 283 22.79 -3.24 16.07
C ASN A 283 22.08 -1.89 16.33
N ILE A 284 21.76 -1.65 17.59
CA ILE A 284 21.11 -0.43 18.05
C ILE A 284 21.91 0.85 17.76
N GLN A 285 23.23 0.74 17.47
CA GLN A 285 24.13 1.82 17.08
C GLN A 285 24.17 2.01 15.56
N LYS A 286 23.36 1.26 14.80
CA LYS A 286 23.33 1.20 13.34
C LYS A 286 24.63 0.64 12.72
N GLU A 287 25.40 -0.13 13.46
CA GLU A 287 26.53 -0.88 12.94
C GLU A 287 26.06 -2.24 12.45
N LYS A 288 26.50 -2.63 11.28
CA LYS A 288 26.22 -3.97 10.74
C LYS A 288 26.92 -5.02 11.59
N ILE A 289 26.18 -6.02 12.01
CA ILE A 289 26.70 -7.09 12.87
C ILE A 289 26.60 -8.48 12.25
N GLY A 290 25.87 -8.63 11.17
CA GLY A 290 25.67 -9.93 10.54
C GLY A 290 24.50 -9.98 9.59
N TYR A 291 23.91 -11.17 9.46
CA TYR A 291 22.76 -11.43 8.59
C TYR A 291 21.74 -12.39 9.23
N PHE A 292 20.47 -12.20 8.90
CA PHE A 292 19.55 -13.34 8.85
C PHE A 292 19.59 -13.95 7.45
N VAL A 293 19.84 -15.25 7.40
CA VAL A 293 19.75 -16.02 6.16
C VAL A 293 18.47 -16.83 6.22
N VAL A 294 17.50 -16.44 5.40
CA VAL A 294 16.16 -17.02 5.38
C VAL A 294 16.00 -17.95 4.20
N TYR A 295 15.67 -19.19 4.49
CA TYR A 295 15.43 -20.24 3.50
C TYR A 295 13.94 -20.44 3.32
N GLN A 296 13.44 -20.15 2.13
CA GLN A 296 12.03 -20.31 1.78
C GLN A 296 11.88 -21.33 0.64
N ASN A 297 10.93 -22.24 0.75
CA ASN A 297 10.55 -23.08 -0.38
C ASN A 297 9.81 -22.20 -1.40
N ASN A 298 10.21 -22.28 -2.65
CA ASN A 298 9.57 -21.52 -3.71
C ASN A 298 9.25 -22.44 -4.91
N LYS A 299 7.96 -22.67 -5.14
CA LYS A 299 7.48 -23.47 -6.27
C LYS A 299 7.54 -22.68 -7.57
N GLU A 300 7.32 -21.38 -7.51
CA GLU A 300 7.24 -20.50 -8.68
C GLU A 300 8.55 -20.51 -9.50
N LEU A 301 9.71 -20.58 -8.83
CA LEU A 301 10.99 -20.73 -9.52
C LEU A 301 11.07 -22.03 -10.31
N GLY A 302 10.59 -23.13 -9.74
CA GLY A 302 10.50 -24.40 -10.46
C GLY A 302 9.51 -24.35 -11.62
N ASP A 303 8.39 -23.70 -11.42
CA ASP A 303 7.36 -23.55 -12.45
C ASP A 303 7.84 -22.72 -13.64
N ILE A 304 8.53 -21.58 -13.40
CA ILE A 304 9.10 -20.78 -14.49
C ILE A 304 10.25 -21.49 -15.21
N GLU A 305 11.07 -22.27 -14.49
CA GLU A 305 12.11 -23.09 -15.10
C GLU A 305 11.50 -24.22 -15.95
N LYS A 306 10.49 -24.91 -15.41
CA LYS A 306 9.75 -25.92 -16.14
C LYS A 306 9.11 -25.32 -17.39
N GLN A 307 8.46 -24.16 -17.27
CA GLN A 307 7.87 -23.43 -18.39
C GLN A 307 8.92 -23.05 -19.45
N LEU A 308 10.11 -22.63 -19.02
CA LEU A 308 11.21 -22.34 -19.93
C LEU A 308 11.64 -23.61 -20.68
N ASN A 309 11.81 -24.74 -19.96
CA ASN A 309 12.21 -26.01 -20.55
C ASN A 309 11.14 -26.56 -21.50
N GLU A 310 9.87 -26.48 -21.13
CA GLU A 310 8.73 -26.83 -21.99
C GLU A 310 8.72 -25.97 -23.25
N ASN A 311 8.90 -24.65 -23.11
CA ASN A 311 9.00 -23.75 -24.25
C ASN A 311 10.22 -24.09 -25.13
N TYR A 312 11.39 -24.37 -24.53
CA TYR A 312 12.56 -24.80 -25.28
C TYR A 312 12.29 -26.10 -26.05
N LEU A 313 11.64 -27.06 -25.43
CA LEU A 313 11.30 -28.34 -26.06
C LEU A 313 10.29 -28.14 -27.21
N ILE A 314 9.26 -27.36 -26.97
CA ILE A 314 8.26 -27.03 -28.00
C ILE A 314 8.91 -26.30 -29.18
N PHE A 315 9.68 -25.24 -28.91
CA PHE A 315 10.34 -24.49 -29.97
C PHE A 315 11.42 -25.32 -30.66
N SER A 316 12.18 -26.15 -29.92
CA SER A 316 13.17 -27.04 -30.53
C SER A 316 12.51 -28.09 -31.43
N LEU A 317 11.38 -28.62 -31.02
CA LEU A 317 10.58 -29.57 -31.85
C LEU A 317 10.05 -28.84 -33.10
N ILE A 318 9.49 -27.66 -32.93
CA ILE A 318 9.00 -26.84 -34.04
C ILE A 318 10.17 -26.52 -35.00
N TYR A 319 11.30 -26.09 -34.49
CA TYR A 319 12.48 -25.79 -35.30
C TYR A 319 13.07 -27.05 -35.96
N PHE A 320 13.06 -28.20 -35.26
CA PHE A 320 13.44 -29.47 -35.85
C PHE A 320 12.53 -29.88 -37.01
N LEU A 321 11.22 -29.73 -36.83
CA LEU A 321 10.24 -30.02 -37.89
C LEU A 321 10.39 -29.06 -39.08
N ILE A 322 10.61 -27.77 -38.80
CA ILE A 322 10.86 -26.76 -39.84
C ILE A 322 12.17 -27.07 -40.58
N LEU A 323 13.24 -27.47 -39.84
CA LEU A 323 14.52 -27.80 -40.45
C LEU A 323 14.39 -29.07 -41.32
N ALA A 324 13.71 -30.10 -40.82
CA ALA A 324 13.43 -31.32 -41.56
C ALA A 324 12.62 -31.03 -42.85
N TYR A 325 11.64 -30.11 -42.72
CA TYR A 325 10.87 -29.63 -43.86
C TYR A 325 11.73 -28.90 -44.90
N ILE A 326 12.56 -27.94 -44.43
CA ILE A 326 13.48 -27.17 -45.31
C ILE A 326 14.47 -28.11 -46.00
N LEU A 327 15.02 -29.10 -45.27
CA LEU A 327 15.95 -30.08 -45.85
C LEU A 327 15.25 -30.99 -46.88
N LYS A 328 14.00 -31.38 -46.64
CA LYS A 328 13.17 -32.11 -47.58
C LYS A 328 12.90 -31.27 -48.87
N GLU A 329 12.52 -30.01 -48.71
CA GLU A 329 12.27 -29.11 -49.86
C GLU A 329 13.56 -28.77 -50.63
N VAL A 330 14.70 -28.76 -49.97
CA VAL A 330 16.03 -28.61 -50.60
C VAL A 330 16.39 -29.82 -51.43
N SER A 331 15.89 -31.00 -51.12
CA SER A 331 16.13 -32.23 -51.90
C SER A 331 15.25 -32.34 -53.14
N ILE A 332 14.06 -31.69 -53.11
CA ILE A 332 13.09 -31.75 -54.23
C ILE A 332 13.29 -30.50 -55.12
N LYS A 333 14.24 -30.60 -56.05
CA LYS A 333 14.87 -29.49 -56.75
C LYS A 333 14.03 -28.77 -57.82
N LYS A 334 12.92 -29.31 -58.29
CA LYS A 334 12.17 -28.78 -59.42
C LYS A 334 10.90 -27.95 -59.11
N GLN A 335 10.45 -27.96 -57.83
CA GLN A 335 9.22 -27.23 -57.45
C GLN A 335 9.51 -25.97 -56.60
N LEU A 336 10.77 -25.59 -56.52
CA LEU A 336 11.22 -24.56 -55.57
C LEU A 336 10.83 -23.11 -55.98
N GLU A 337 10.83 -22.80 -57.23
CA GLU A 337 10.59 -21.41 -57.68
C GLU A 337 9.14 -20.96 -57.46
N GLU A 338 8.16 -21.82 -57.70
CA GLU A 338 6.75 -21.54 -57.41
C GLU A 338 6.44 -21.52 -55.91
N LYS A 339 7.06 -22.43 -55.14
CA LYS A 339 6.85 -22.48 -53.66
C LYS A 339 7.57 -21.36 -52.91
N VAL A 340 8.71 -20.85 -53.43
CA VAL A 340 9.39 -19.69 -52.82
C VAL A 340 8.48 -18.46 -52.89
N PHE A 341 7.76 -18.27 -53.98
CA PHE A 341 6.80 -17.17 -54.08
C PHE A 341 5.65 -17.32 -53.04
N PHE A 342 5.10 -18.52 -52.90
CA PHE A 342 4.06 -18.79 -51.88
C PHE A 342 4.58 -18.66 -50.47
N LYS A 343 5.81 -19.14 -50.16
CA LYS A 343 6.40 -19.03 -48.83
C LYS A 343 6.82 -17.60 -48.48
N THR A 344 7.23 -16.81 -49.44
CA THR A 344 7.52 -15.37 -49.24
C THR A 344 6.23 -14.62 -48.89
N LYS A 345 5.10 -15.02 -49.54
CA LYS A 345 3.79 -14.43 -49.22
C LYS A 345 3.32 -14.83 -47.80
N GLU A 346 3.49 -16.10 -47.44
CA GLU A 346 3.13 -16.60 -46.08
C GLU A 346 4.01 -15.97 -44.98
N LEU A 347 5.29 -15.68 -45.28
CA LEU A 347 6.18 -14.96 -44.36
C LEU A 347 5.75 -13.49 -44.14
N ASN A 348 5.28 -12.86 -45.23
CA ASN A 348 4.75 -11.50 -45.12
C ASN A 348 3.41 -11.46 -44.34
N GLU A 349 2.56 -12.46 -44.54
CA GLU A 349 1.32 -12.63 -43.76
C GLU A 349 1.62 -12.91 -42.28
N LEU A 350 2.69 -13.67 -41.99
CA LEU A 350 3.13 -13.95 -40.63
C LEU A 350 3.74 -12.70 -39.95
N ASN A 351 4.50 -11.90 -40.71
CA ASN A 351 5.01 -10.63 -40.18
C ASN A 351 3.87 -9.66 -39.90
N GLN A 352 2.85 -9.63 -40.79
CA GLN A 352 1.66 -8.82 -40.56
C GLN A 352 0.83 -9.32 -39.33
N SER A 353 0.81 -10.65 -39.13
CA SER A 353 0.21 -11.26 -37.94
C SER A 353 1.01 -10.97 -36.67
N LEU A 354 2.34 -10.87 -36.77
CA LEU A 354 3.22 -10.48 -35.66
C LEU A 354 3.07 -8.99 -35.32
N GLU A 355 2.95 -8.14 -36.30
CA GLU A 355 2.62 -6.71 -36.07
C GLU A 355 1.26 -6.55 -35.40
N ASN A 356 0.26 -7.35 -35.81
CA ASN A 356 -1.05 -7.36 -35.18
C ASN A 356 -0.98 -7.88 -33.73
N ARG A 357 -0.13 -8.89 -33.43
CA ARG A 357 0.07 -9.36 -32.05
C ARG A 357 0.79 -8.36 -31.17
N ILE A 358 1.74 -7.62 -31.72
CA ILE A 358 2.39 -6.51 -30.98
C ILE A 358 1.36 -5.43 -30.69
N GLN A 359 0.46 -5.14 -31.65
CA GLN A 359 -0.63 -4.21 -31.44
C GLN A 359 -1.61 -4.71 -30.35
N GLU A 360 -1.95 -6.01 -30.36
CA GLU A 360 -2.78 -6.63 -29.31
C GLU A 360 -2.14 -6.56 -27.92
N GLU A 361 -0.82 -6.73 -27.80
CA GLU A 361 -0.13 -6.66 -26.50
C GLU A 361 0.01 -5.21 -25.99
N VAL A 362 0.13 -4.24 -26.90
CA VAL A 362 0.05 -2.80 -26.58
C VAL A 362 -1.36 -2.44 -26.10
N GLU A 363 -2.39 -2.96 -26.79
CA GLU A 363 -3.79 -2.75 -26.40
C GLU A 363 -4.11 -3.37 -25.02
N LYS A 364 -3.50 -4.52 -24.71
CA LYS A 364 -3.62 -5.18 -23.42
C LYS A 364 -2.89 -4.42 -22.30
N SER A 365 -1.74 -3.84 -22.61
CA SER A 365 -1.01 -2.97 -21.68
C SER A 365 -1.81 -1.70 -21.34
N LEU A 366 -2.45 -1.09 -22.35
CA LEU A 366 -3.35 0.05 -22.15
C LEU A 366 -4.58 -0.33 -21.31
N LYS A 367 -5.13 -1.55 -21.52
CA LYS A 367 -6.21 -2.08 -20.69
C LYS A 367 -5.80 -2.30 -19.23
N GLN A 368 -4.57 -2.70 -18.99
CA GLN A 368 -4.04 -2.87 -17.63
C GLN A 368 -3.87 -1.52 -16.93
N GLU A 369 -3.45 -0.49 -17.65
CA GLU A 369 -3.37 0.86 -17.12
C GLU A 369 -4.78 1.42 -16.81
N GLU A 370 -5.75 1.12 -17.68
CA GLU A 370 -7.16 1.46 -17.44
C GLU A 370 -7.75 0.69 -16.25
N GLN A 371 -7.35 -0.57 -16.05
CA GLN A 371 -7.74 -1.35 -14.87
C GLN A 371 -7.14 -0.81 -13.58
N LEU A 372 -5.88 -0.40 -13.58
CA LEU A 372 -5.25 0.27 -12.42
C LEU A 372 -6.00 1.55 -12.07
N TYR A 373 -6.35 2.34 -13.07
CA TYR A 373 -7.18 3.54 -12.87
C TYR A 373 -8.57 3.19 -12.29
N GLN A 374 -9.18 2.10 -12.76
CA GLN A 374 -10.46 1.63 -12.21
C GLN A 374 -10.33 1.14 -10.76
N TYR A 375 -9.23 0.47 -10.41
CA TYR A 375 -8.95 0.08 -9.02
C TYR A 375 -8.76 1.28 -8.11
N GLU A 376 -8.05 2.30 -8.56
CA GLU A 376 -7.89 3.55 -7.82
C GLU A 376 -9.23 4.28 -7.63
N LYS A 377 -10.05 4.31 -8.67
CA LYS A 377 -11.42 4.83 -8.63
C LYS A 377 -12.32 3.99 -7.69
N MET A 378 -12.20 2.66 -7.71
CA MET A 378 -12.92 1.77 -6.78
C MET A 378 -12.49 1.95 -5.33
N ALA A 379 -11.21 2.17 -5.04
CA ALA A 379 -10.73 2.44 -3.70
C ALA A 379 -11.33 3.75 -3.15
N GLN A 380 -11.36 4.80 -3.98
CA GLN A 380 -12.03 6.06 -3.63
C GLN A 380 -13.56 5.88 -3.45
N MET A 381 -14.17 5.01 -4.25
CA MET A 381 -15.59 4.62 -4.09
C MET A 381 -15.83 3.86 -2.80
N GLY A 382 -14.91 2.99 -2.38
CA GLY A 382 -15.02 2.24 -1.13
C GLY A 382 -15.11 3.15 0.10
N GLU A 383 -14.31 4.20 0.14
CA GLU A 383 -14.37 5.24 1.18
C GLU A 383 -15.70 6.01 1.14
N MET A 384 -16.16 6.35 -0.08
CA MET A 384 -17.47 7.01 -0.26
C MET A 384 -18.65 6.14 0.17
N ILE A 385 -18.63 4.84 -0.16
CA ILE A 385 -19.69 3.89 0.22
C ILE A 385 -19.81 3.77 1.73
N GLY A 386 -18.68 3.76 2.46
CA GLY A 386 -18.68 3.76 3.93
C GLY A 386 -19.44 4.96 4.52
N ASN A 387 -19.19 6.12 3.95
CA ASN A 387 -19.84 7.36 4.37
C ASN A 387 -21.33 7.41 3.98
N ILE A 388 -21.67 6.95 2.76
CA ILE A 388 -23.07 6.85 2.29
C ILE A 388 -23.86 5.85 3.13
N ALA A 389 -23.29 4.69 3.49
CA ALA A 389 -23.95 3.71 4.34
C ALA A 389 -24.31 4.28 5.72
N HIS A 390 -23.47 5.13 6.29
CA HIS A 390 -23.78 5.87 7.51
C HIS A 390 -24.94 6.86 7.32
N GLN A 391 -24.94 7.58 6.21
CA GLN A 391 -26.01 8.55 5.89
C GLN A 391 -27.34 7.89 5.51
N TRP A 392 -27.30 6.69 4.95
CA TRP A 392 -28.53 5.94 4.67
C TRP A 392 -29.20 5.38 5.92
N ARG A 393 -28.42 5.07 6.95
CA ARG A 393 -28.97 4.56 8.21
C ARG A 393 -29.91 5.55 8.87
N GLN A 394 -29.65 6.85 8.77
CA GLN A 394 -30.50 7.89 9.36
C GLN A 394 -31.89 7.95 8.72
N PRO A 395 -32.05 8.14 7.39
CA PRO A 395 -33.38 8.17 6.78
C PRO A 395 -34.08 6.82 6.85
N LEU A 396 -33.36 5.69 6.79
CA LEU A 396 -33.95 4.36 7.00
C LEU A 396 -34.50 4.19 8.42
N THR A 397 -33.77 4.70 9.42
CA THR A 397 -34.25 4.71 10.80
C THR A 397 -35.49 5.59 10.92
N ALA A 398 -35.52 6.78 10.30
CA ALA A 398 -36.69 7.65 10.30
C ALA A 398 -37.92 7.00 9.63
N ILE A 399 -37.71 6.29 8.51
CA ILE A 399 -38.77 5.51 7.84
C ILE A 399 -39.25 4.39 8.77
N SER A 400 -38.37 3.65 9.39
CA SER A 400 -38.69 2.55 10.30
C SER A 400 -39.48 3.04 11.53
N VAL A 401 -39.01 4.15 12.13
CA VAL A 401 -39.70 4.77 13.29
C VAL A 401 -41.08 5.27 12.88
N ALA A 402 -41.20 5.94 11.74
CA ALA A 402 -42.48 6.42 11.24
C ALA A 402 -43.45 5.26 10.93
N SER A 403 -42.94 4.18 10.31
CA SER A 403 -43.75 2.98 10.02
C SER A 403 -44.15 2.24 11.29
N SER A 404 -43.24 2.12 12.27
CA SER A 404 -43.54 1.51 13.56
C SER A 404 -44.52 2.34 14.40
N GLY A 405 -44.35 3.68 14.33
CA GLY A 405 -45.29 4.61 14.97
C GLY A 405 -46.69 4.50 14.39
N LEU A 406 -46.80 4.41 13.07
CA LEU A 406 -48.07 4.22 12.35
C LEU A 406 -48.76 2.91 12.77
N LYS A 407 -47.97 1.82 12.85
CA LYS A 407 -48.46 0.51 13.29
C LYS A 407 -48.93 0.54 14.76
N LEU A 408 -48.13 1.16 15.64
CA LEU A 408 -48.47 1.26 17.06
C LEU A 408 -49.73 2.13 17.29
N ALA A 409 -49.85 3.24 16.55
CA ALA A 409 -51.00 4.11 16.62
C ALA A 409 -52.29 3.40 16.13
N ASP A 410 -52.16 2.52 15.14
CA ASP A 410 -53.23 1.64 14.66
C ASP A 410 -53.62 0.61 15.73
N GLU A 411 -52.67 -0.10 16.30
CA GLU A 411 -52.87 -1.10 17.36
C GLU A 411 -53.52 -0.49 18.62
N LEU A 412 -53.23 0.78 18.93
CA LEU A 412 -53.79 1.50 20.06
C LEU A 412 -55.12 2.20 19.74
N ASN A 413 -55.64 2.09 18.50
CA ASN A 413 -56.83 2.75 18.00
C ASN A 413 -56.84 4.29 18.19
N ILE A 414 -55.66 4.93 18.12
CA ILE A 414 -55.48 6.39 18.20
C ILE A 414 -55.14 7.01 16.85
N LEU A 415 -55.19 6.24 15.76
CA LEU A 415 -54.75 6.65 14.43
C LEU A 415 -55.78 7.59 13.80
N ASP A 416 -55.45 8.86 13.64
CA ASP A 416 -56.28 9.83 12.94
C ASP A 416 -55.75 10.13 11.51
N LYS A 417 -56.61 10.83 10.71
CA LYS A 417 -56.26 11.16 9.32
C LYS A 417 -55.08 12.13 9.21
N HIS A 418 -54.79 12.90 10.24
CA HIS A 418 -53.72 13.86 10.30
C HIS A 418 -52.40 13.13 10.62
N GLU A 419 -52.40 12.18 11.53
CA GLU A 419 -51.24 11.37 11.89
C GLU A 419 -50.82 10.46 10.74
N ILE A 420 -51.75 9.80 10.06
CA ILE A 420 -51.46 9.02 8.85
C ILE A 420 -50.69 9.88 7.83
N LYS A 421 -51.20 11.11 7.60
CA LYS A 421 -50.57 12.04 6.64
C LYS A 421 -49.17 12.46 7.09
N ASN A 422 -48.95 12.68 8.38
CA ASN A 422 -47.65 13.04 8.93
C ASN A 422 -46.63 11.89 8.78
N TYR A 423 -46.99 10.69 9.19
CA TYR A 423 -46.12 9.53 9.03
C TYR A 423 -45.84 9.23 7.55
N ALA A 424 -46.82 9.28 6.69
CA ALA A 424 -46.65 9.10 5.25
C ALA A 424 -45.70 10.16 4.65
N ASN A 425 -45.85 11.43 5.05
CA ASN A 425 -44.95 12.49 4.60
C ASN A 425 -43.50 12.27 5.05
N VAL A 426 -43.28 11.80 6.28
CA VAL A 426 -41.94 11.46 6.77
C VAL A 426 -41.33 10.33 5.94
N ILE A 427 -42.10 9.29 5.65
CA ILE A 427 -41.65 8.15 4.83
C ILE A 427 -41.32 8.62 3.41
N ILE A 428 -42.23 9.32 2.73
CA ILE A 428 -42.05 9.81 1.36
C ILE A 428 -40.82 10.74 1.27
N LYS A 429 -40.69 11.68 2.22
CA LYS A 429 -39.56 12.61 2.27
C LYS A 429 -38.20 11.89 2.36
N ASN A 430 -38.11 10.90 3.25
CA ASN A 430 -36.88 10.14 3.44
C ASN A 430 -36.60 9.16 2.28
N THR A 431 -37.63 8.61 1.67
CA THR A 431 -37.48 7.76 0.46
C THR A 431 -36.99 8.58 -0.74
N ASN A 432 -37.53 9.78 -0.94
CA ASN A 432 -37.08 10.69 -2.01
C ASN A 432 -35.61 11.15 -1.78
N TYR A 433 -35.21 11.38 -0.53
CA TYR A 433 -33.83 11.69 -0.18
C TYR A 433 -32.86 10.53 -0.55
N LEU A 434 -33.27 9.29 -0.22
CA LEU A 434 -32.47 8.09 -0.59
C LEU A 434 -32.38 7.94 -2.10
N SER A 435 -33.45 8.13 -2.85
CA SER A 435 -33.46 8.08 -4.32
C SER A 435 -32.53 9.12 -4.93
N ASN A 436 -32.61 10.36 -4.48
CA ASN A 436 -31.73 11.45 -4.96
C ASN A 436 -30.25 11.19 -4.66
N THR A 437 -29.94 10.57 -3.52
CA THR A 437 -28.58 10.19 -3.16
C THR A 437 -28.02 9.12 -4.11
N ILE A 438 -28.88 8.18 -4.54
CA ILE A 438 -28.51 7.15 -5.55
C ILE A 438 -28.21 7.80 -6.90
N ASP A 439 -29.02 8.76 -7.34
CA ASP A 439 -28.84 9.42 -8.65
C ASP A 439 -27.54 10.22 -8.67
N ILE A 440 -27.19 10.95 -7.62
CA ILE A 440 -25.92 11.67 -7.51
C ILE A 440 -24.74 10.71 -7.56
N PHE A 441 -24.84 9.58 -6.86
CA PHE A 441 -23.80 8.54 -6.86
C PHE A 441 -23.65 7.87 -8.24
N ARG A 442 -24.76 7.57 -8.89
CA ARG A 442 -24.78 7.01 -10.24
C ARG A 442 -24.10 7.92 -11.24
N ASP A 443 -24.40 9.21 -11.23
CA ASP A 443 -23.86 10.20 -12.16
C ASP A 443 -22.35 10.43 -11.96
N TYR A 444 -21.85 10.31 -10.72
CA TYR A 444 -20.43 10.32 -10.43
C TYR A 444 -19.71 9.07 -10.95
N THR A 445 -20.39 7.92 -10.93
CA THR A 445 -19.77 6.61 -11.19
C THR A 445 -19.67 6.27 -12.68
N PHE A 446 -20.64 6.68 -13.49
CA PHE A 446 -20.86 6.13 -14.84
C PHE A 446 -20.55 7.07 -16.01
N LYS A 447 -20.15 8.34 -15.79
CA LYS A 447 -19.83 9.24 -16.91
C LYS A 447 -18.33 9.24 -17.23
N ASN A 448 -17.99 8.71 -18.42
CA ASN A 448 -16.65 8.79 -18.99
C ASN A 448 -16.34 10.22 -19.43
N SER A 449 -15.20 10.75 -18.97
CA SER A 449 -14.72 12.08 -19.38
C SER A 449 -13.88 11.96 -20.64
N ASN A 450 -14.36 12.50 -21.73
CA ASN A 450 -13.60 12.61 -22.98
C ASN A 450 -12.78 13.89 -22.98
N ILE A 451 -11.48 13.76 -23.23
CA ILE A 451 -10.57 14.89 -23.48
C ILE A 451 -10.72 15.31 -24.93
N LYS A 452 -11.02 16.58 -25.18
CA LYS A 452 -11.15 17.14 -26.54
C LYS A 452 -10.74 18.62 -26.57
N ASP A 453 -10.45 19.11 -27.76
CA ASP A 453 -10.30 20.54 -27.95
C ASP A 453 -11.69 21.17 -27.94
N VAL A 454 -11.85 22.25 -27.20
CA VAL A 454 -13.17 22.85 -26.91
C VAL A 454 -13.13 24.34 -27.12
N ILE A 455 -14.14 24.85 -27.82
CA ILE A 455 -14.47 26.29 -27.83
C ILE A 455 -15.33 26.52 -26.59
N ILE A 456 -14.83 27.30 -25.62
CA ILE A 456 -15.47 27.51 -24.32
C ILE A 456 -16.85 28.14 -24.44
N GLN A 457 -17.03 29.03 -25.40
CA GLN A 457 -18.33 29.65 -25.70
C GLN A 457 -19.37 28.57 -26.07
N ASP A 458 -19.02 27.70 -27.00
CA ASP A 458 -19.90 26.62 -27.46
C ASP A 458 -20.29 25.71 -26.30
N LEU A 459 -19.29 25.35 -25.45
CA LEU A 459 -19.53 24.55 -24.28
C LEU A 459 -20.49 25.24 -23.27
N ILE A 460 -20.32 26.57 -23.08
CA ILE A 460 -21.22 27.32 -22.20
C ILE A 460 -22.62 27.39 -22.80
N TYR A 461 -22.74 27.63 -24.12
CA TYR A 461 -24.05 27.66 -24.77
C TYR A 461 -24.72 26.29 -24.78
N GLU A 462 -24.00 25.19 -25.05
CA GLU A 462 -24.50 23.82 -24.91
C GLU A 462 -25.01 23.56 -23.51
N THR A 463 -24.28 24.02 -22.50
CA THR A 463 -24.69 23.89 -21.08
C THR A 463 -25.94 24.74 -20.77
N ILE A 464 -26.02 25.92 -21.34
CA ILE A 464 -27.20 26.79 -21.21
C ILE A 464 -28.43 26.16 -21.88
N ASP A 465 -28.29 25.53 -23.03
CA ASP A 465 -29.38 24.83 -23.69
C ASP A 465 -29.94 23.71 -22.84
N ILE A 466 -29.08 22.94 -22.18
CA ILE A 466 -29.48 21.88 -21.23
C ILE A 466 -30.30 22.47 -20.06
N LEU A 467 -29.93 23.65 -19.55
CA LEU A 467 -30.56 24.28 -18.41
C LEU A 467 -31.76 25.15 -18.77
N SER A 468 -31.87 25.59 -20.02
CA SER A 468 -32.83 26.58 -20.47
C SER A 468 -34.28 26.23 -20.21
N ALA A 469 -34.68 24.99 -20.47
CA ALA A 469 -36.04 24.50 -20.24
C ALA A 469 -36.41 24.55 -18.73
N THR A 470 -35.48 24.15 -17.87
CA THR A 470 -35.70 24.14 -16.42
C THR A 470 -35.78 25.55 -15.86
N LEU A 471 -34.85 26.45 -16.25
CA LEU A 471 -34.85 27.83 -15.80
C LEU A 471 -36.07 28.61 -16.31
N LYS A 472 -36.51 28.37 -17.55
CA LYS A 472 -37.73 28.97 -18.11
C LYS A 472 -39.02 28.54 -17.42
N ASN A 473 -39.10 27.26 -17.06
CA ASN A 473 -40.26 26.74 -16.30
C ASN A 473 -40.38 27.40 -14.92
N GLU A 474 -39.24 27.69 -14.28
CA GLU A 474 -39.16 28.37 -12.99
C GLU A 474 -39.16 29.89 -13.12
N LYS A 475 -39.36 30.44 -14.34
CA LYS A 475 -39.39 31.87 -14.66
C LYS A 475 -38.09 32.62 -14.23
N ILE A 476 -36.97 31.95 -14.25
CA ILE A 476 -35.64 32.53 -13.94
C ILE A 476 -35.05 33.11 -15.21
N LYS A 477 -34.69 34.39 -15.20
CA LYS A 477 -34.05 35.07 -16.32
C LYS A 477 -32.57 34.70 -16.38
N LEU A 478 -32.14 34.11 -17.49
CA LEU A 478 -30.72 33.87 -17.74
C LEU A 478 -30.13 35.05 -18.51
N ILE A 479 -29.00 35.55 -18.04
CA ILE A 479 -28.24 36.66 -18.63
C ILE A 479 -26.85 36.11 -19.01
N THR A 480 -26.42 36.32 -20.25
CA THR A 480 -25.10 35.90 -20.72
C THR A 480 -24.25 37.08 -21.11
N ASP A 481 -22.98 37.06 -20.74
CA ASP A 481 -21.98 38.07 -21.05
C ASP A 481 -20.69 37.36 -21.49
N ILE A 482 -20.68 36.91 -22.73
CA ILE A 482 -19.65 36.05 -23.31
C ILE A 482 -19.16 36.72 -24.57
N THR A 483 -18.03 37.42 -24.50
CA THR A 483 -17.53 38.30 -25.56
C THR A 483 -16.32 37.77 -26.32
N ASP A 484 -15.52 36.88 -25.74
CA ASP A 484 -14.25 36.43 -26.31
C ASP A 484 -14.32 34.98 -26.78
N GLU A 485 -13.87 34.70 -28.01
CA GLU A 485 -13.71 33.33 -28.48
C GLU A 485 -12.44 32.69 -27.91
N LEU A 486 -12.61 31.58 -27.21
CA LEU A 486 -11.53 30.91 -26.47
C LEU A 486 -11.51 29.40 -26.80
N ILE A 487 -10.43 28.96 -27.42
CA ILE A 487 -10.19 27.53 -27.69
C ILE A 487 -9.21 26.97 -26.66
N ILE A 488 -9.58 25.91 -25.99
CA ILE A 488 -8.74 25.17 -25.05
C ILE A 488 -8.47 23.77 -25.58
N LYS A 489 -7.19 23.41 -25.65
CA LYS A 489 -6.75 22.08 -26.06
C LYS A 489 -6.80 21.10 -24.89
N ASN A 490 -7.16 19.86 -25.20
CA ASN A 490 -7.15 18.77 -24.22
C ASN A 490 -7.99 19.02 -22.96
N LEU A 491 -9.14 19.68 -23.07
CA LEU A 491 -10.01 19.97 -21.94
C LEU A 491 -10.93 18.77 -21.61
N LEU A 492 -11.11 18.49 -20.33
CA LEU A 492 -12.14 17.59 -19.82
C LEU A 492 -13.50 18.31 -19.85
N ALA A 493 -14.08 18.44 -21.03
CA ALA A 493 -15.27 19.24 -21.28
C ALA A 493 -16.46 18.87 -20.37
N ASN A 494 -16.69 17.57 -20.17
CA ASN A 494 -17.79 17.08 -19.36
C ASN A 494 -17.68 17.50 -17.89
N ASP A 495 -16.46 17.59 -17.35
CA ASP A 495 -16.25 18.03 -15.97
C ASP A 495 -16.57 19.51 -15.80
N LEU A 496 -16.26 20.31 -16.83
CA LEU A 496 -16.59 21.73 -16.82
C LEU A 496 -18.09 21.96 -17.00
N ILE A 497 -18.74 21.24 -17.92
CA ILE A 497 -20.20 21.24 -18.09
C ILE A 497 -20.89 20.89 -16.77
N GLN A 498 -20.47 19.82 -16.13
CA GLN A 498 -21.05 19.36 -14.86
C GLN A 498 -20.84 20.40 -13.74
N ALA A 499 -19.68 21.05 -13.71
CA ALA A 499 -19.40 22.11 -12.75
C ALA A 499 -20.36 23.29 -12.92
N ILE A 500 -20.58 23.73 -14.16
CA ILE A 500 -21.51 24.83 -14.47
C ILE A 500 -22.94 24.43 -14.11
N ILE A 501 -23.40 23.24 -14.53
CA ILE A 501 -24.73 22.74 -14.22
C ILE A 501 -24.98 22.70 -12.72
N ASN A 502 -24.02 22.21 -11.95
CA ASN A 502 -24.16 22.10 -10.50
C ASN A 502 -24.26 23.46 -9.82
N ILE A 503 -23.43 24.43 -10.22
CA ILE A 503 -23.47 25.79 -9.65
C ILE A 503 -24.78 26.50 -10.05
N VAL A 504 -25.22 26.39 -11.31
CA VAL A 504 -26.48 26.99 -11.78
C VAL A 504 -27.69 26.36 -11.08
N ASN A 505 -27.70 25.04 -10.86
CA ASN A 505 -28.77 24.39 -10.09
C ASN A 505 -28.79 24.85 -8.63
N ASN A 506 -27.62 25.08 -8.01
CA ASN A 506 -27.57 25.61 -6.66
C ASN A 506 -28.12 27.06 -6.61
N ALA A 507 -27.76 27.88 -7.59
CA ALA A 507 -28.29 29.23 -7.74
C ALA A 507 -29.84 29.20 -7.94
N LYS A 508 -30.34 28.34 -8.83
CA LYS A 508 -31.79 28.15 -9.06
C LYS A 508 -32.50 27.78 -7.75
N ASP A 509 -31.96 26.80 -7.02
CA ASP A 509 -32.60 26.34 -5.78
C ASP A 509 -32.59 27.43 -4.71
N ALA A 510 -31.53 28.22 -4.62
CA ALA A 510 -31.46 29.39 -3.73
C ALA A 510 -32.47 30.47 -4.10
N LEU A 511 -32.65 30.75 -5.38
CA LEU A 511 -33.67 31.69 -5.90
C LEU A 511 -35.08 31.26 -5.54
N LEU A 512 -35.39 29.97 -5.69
CA LEU A 512 -36.70 29.40 -5.38
C LEU A 512 -36.97 29.38 -3.86
N ILE A 513 -35.98 28.99 -3.05
CA ILE A 513 -36.10 28.99 -1.57
C ILE A 513 -36.35 30.39 -1.05
N ASN A 514 -35.61 31.37 -1.56
CA ASN A 514 -35.72 32.77 -1.14
C ASN A 514 -36.90 33.54 -1.78
N LYS A 515 -37.66 32.89 -2.67
CA LYS A 515 -38.83 33.44 -3.36
C LYS A 515 -38.60 34.83 -3.97
N ILE A 516 -37.53 34.94 -4.76
CA ILE A 516 -37.11 36.21 -5.40
C ILE A 516 -38.17 36.60 -6.47
N GLU A 517 -38.66 37.83 -6.44
CA GLU A 517 -39.75 38.29 -7.34
C GLU A 517 -39.27 38.40 -8.81
N ALA A 518 -38.04 38.80 -9.04
CA ALA A 518 -37.41 38.87 -10.37
C ALA A 518 -36.12 38.06 -10.39
N PRO A 519 -36.20 36.71 -10.39
CA PRO A 519 -35.02 35.87 -10.28
C PRO A 519 -34.17 35.90 -11.57
N TRP A 520 -32.86 36.05 -11.42
CA TRP A 520 -31.93 35.95 -12.54
C TRP A 520 -30.65 35.24 -12.16
N ILE A 521 -30.04 34.63 -13.18
CA ILE A 521 -28.69 34.07 -13.11
C ILE A 521 -27.89 34.64 -14.26
N LYS A 522 -26.68 35.17 -13.98
CA LYS A 522 -25.77 35.70 -15.01
C LYS A 522 -24.57 34.76 -15.15
N ILE A 523 -24.24 34.40 -16.40
CA ILE A 523 -23.03 33.67 -16.76
C ILE A 523 -22.16 34.57 -17.62
N SER A 524 -20.91 34.80 -17.16
CA SER A 524 -19.94 35.62 -17.87
C SER A 524 -18.64 34.84 -18.09
N LEU A 525 -17.96 35.11 -19.19
CA LEU A 525 -16.64 34.56 -19.50
C LEU A 525 -15.63 35.70 -19.56
N LEU A 526 -14.53 35.58 -18.81
CA LEU A 526 -13.42 36.51 -18.82
C LEU A 526 -12.12 35.77 -19.16
N LYS A 527 -11.41 36.23 -20.17
CA LYS A 527 -10.07 35.75 -20.51
C LYS A 527 -9.03 36.61 -19.78
N LYS A 528 -8.06 35.95 -19.15
CA LYS A 528 -6.87 36.56 -18.53
C LYS A 528 -5.60 35.95 -19.15
N GLU A 529 -4.44 36.50 -18.87
CA GLU A 529 -3.18 36.06 -19.51
C GLU A 529 -2.83 34.59 -19.29
N LYS A 530 -3.14 34.01 -18.14
CA LYS A 530 -2.75 32.64 -17.76
C LYS A 530 -3.93 31.70 -17.52
N PHE A 531 -5.13 32.22 -17.46
CA PHE A 531 -6.34 31.45 -17.19
C PHE A 531 -7.57 32.17 -17.72
N PHE A 532 -8.64 31.42 -17.89
CA PHE A 532 -9.96 32.01 -18.10
C PHE A 532 -10.84 31.79 -16.88
N THR A 533 -11.78 32.67 -16.68
CA THR A 533 -12.72 32.63 -15.56
C THR A 533 -14.14 32.57 -16.09
N ILE A 534 -14.87 31.55 -15.72
CA ILE A 534 -16.33 31.52 -15.86
C ILE A 534 -16.93 32.04 -14.55
N ILE A 535 -17.74 33.08 -14.65
CA ILE A 535 -18.38 33.73 -13.52
C ILE A 535 -19.87 33.38 -13.57
N ILE A 536 -20.40 32.83 -12.50
CA ILE A 536 -21.82 32.53 -12.35
C ILE A 536 -22.33 33.32 -11.15
N GLU A 537 -23.22 34.27 -11.41
CA GLU A 537 -23.81 35.17 -10.42
C GLU A 537 -25.34 34.99 -10.38
N ASP A 538 -25.89 35.01 -9.19
CA ASP A 538 -27.33 34.99 -8.94
C ASP A 538 -27.76 36.21 -8.11
N ASN A 539 -29.08 36.40 -7.98
CA ASN A 539 -29.65 37.41 -7.08
C ASN A 539 -30.42 36.79 -5.91
N ALA A 540 -29.93 35.68 -5.38
CA ALA A 540 -30.59 34.89 -4.32
C ALA A 540 -30.23 35.34 -2.89
N LYS A 541 -29.83 36.60 -2.66
CA LYS A 541 -29.41 37.19 -1.37
C LYS A 541 -28.06 36.72 -0.84
N GLY A 542 -27.30 35.92 -1.61
CA GLY A 542 -25.97 35.47 -1.24
C GLY A 542 -25.91 34.32 -0.22
N ILE A 543 -24.73 34.04 0.26
CA ILE A 543 -24.41 32.97 1.20
C ILE A 543 -24.02 33.60 2.54
N GLU A 544 -24.57 33.10 3.64
CA GLU A 544 -24.23 33.56 4.98
C GLU A 544 -22.73 33.41 5.26
N LYS A 545 -22.13 34.40 5.88
CA LYS A 545 -20.65 34.44 6.11
C LYS A 545 -20.17 33.26 6.95
N GLU A 546 -20.98 32.77 7.85
CA GLU A 546 -20.65 31.65 8.77
C GLU A 546 -20.56 30.30 8.06
N ILE A 547 -21.35 30.12 6.99
CA ILE A 547 -21.40 28.86 6.24
C ILE A 547 -20.51 28.87 4.98
N MET A 548 -20.14 30.06 4.50
CA MET A 548 -19.33 30.21 3.28
C MET A 548 -18.04 29.36 3.26
N PRO A 549 -17.26 29.25 4.35
CA PRO A 549 -16.08 28.37 4.38
C PRO A 549 -16.40 26.89 4.25
N LYS A 550 -17.63 26.49 4.61
CA LYS A 550 -18.06 25.08 4.71
C LYS A 550 -18.80 24.58 3.48
N ILE A 551 -19.19 25.46 2.55
CA ILE A 551 -20.02 25.05 1.39
C ILE A 551 -19.35 24.02 0.47
N PHE A 552 -18.01 23.91 0.56
CA PHE A 552 -17.22 22.92 -0.19
C PHE A 552 -16.90 21.65 0.61
N ASP A 553 -17.30 21.59 1.88
CA ASP A 553 -17.11 20.41 2.70
C ASP A 553 -18.04 19.29 2.21
N PRO A 554 -17.59 18.04 2.22
CA PRO A 554 -18.45 16.93 1.84
C PRO A 554 -19.64 16.84 2.78
N TYR A 555 -20.82 16.59 2.21
CA TYR A 555 -22.10 16.45 2.92
C TYR A 555 -22.65 17.72 3.57
N PHE A 556 -22.00 18.86 3.41
CA PHE A 556 -22.53 20.12 3.90
C PHE A 556 -23.69 20.59 3.02
N THR A 557 -24.85 20.85 3.62
CA THR A 557 -26.03 21.39 2.94
C THR A 557 -26.88 22.23 3.89
N THR A 558 -27.41 23.32 3.39
CA THR A 558 -28.42 24.15 4.07
C THR A 558 -29.85 23.78 3.67
N LYS A 559 -29.99 22.89 2.70
CA LYS A 559 -31.30 22.37 2.25
C LYS A 559 -31.80 21.32 3.23
N HIS A 560 -33.12 21.20 3.38
CA HIS A 560 -33.69 20.10 4.15
C HIS A 560 -33.16 18.75 3.62
N GLN A 561 -32.84 17.82 4.54
CA GLN A 561 -32.20 16.51 4.25
C GLN A 561 -32.86 15.71 3.09
N ALA A 562 -34.10 16.02 2.73
CA ALA A 562 -34.80 15.40 1.61
C ALA A 562 -34.51 16.05 0.23
N GLN A 563 -33.76 17.15 0.16
CA GLN A 563 -33.57 17.94 -1.08
C GLN A 563 -32.10 18.12 -1.52
N GLY A 564 -31.13 17.68 -0.73
CA GLY A 564 -29.74 17.79 -1.14
C GLY A 564 -28.79 16.96 -0.28
N VAL A 565 -27.92 16.20 -0.93
CA VAL A 565 -26.93 15.31 -0.29
C VAL A 565 -25.69 16.06 0.20
N GLY A 566 -25.52 17.34 -0.19
CA GLY A 566 -24.36 18.16 0.18
C GLY A 566 -23.04 17.75 -0.48
N LEU A 567 -23.09 16.96 -1.56
CA LEU A 567 -21.89 16.52 -2.28
C LEU A 567 -21.59 17.35 -3.53
N GLY A 568 -22.55 18.09 -4.06
CA GLY A 568 -22.43 18.76 -5.35
C GLY A 568 -21.24 19.72 -5.43
N LEU A 569 -21.16 20.71 -4.55
CA LEU A 569 -20.07 21.69 -4.57
C LEU A 569 -18.73 21.10 -4.19
N HIS A 570 -18.68 20.11 -3.30
CA HIS A 570 -17.45 19.36 -2.98
C HIS A 570 -16.88 18.66 -4.21
N LEU A 571 -17.71 17.92 -4.95
CA LEU A 571 -17.31 17.21 -6.17
C LEU A 571 -16.94 18.19 -7.28
N THR A 572 -17.68 19.29 -7.40
CA THR A 572 -17.33 20.38 -8.35
C THR A 572 -15.94 20.92 -8.07
N ARG A 573 -15.63 21.24 -6.80
CA ARG A 573 -14.29 21.72 -6.41
C ARG A 573 -13.20 20.70 -6.72
N LYS A 574 -13.42 19.41 -6.40
CA LYS A 574 -12.48 18.32 -6.75
C LYS A 574 -12.26 18.19 -8.25
N ALA A 575 -13.31 18.26 -9.06
CA ALA A 575 -13.20 18.20 -10.52
C ALA A 575 -12.38 19.38 -11.06
N ILE A 576 -12.69 20.59 -10.60
CA ILE A 576 -11.99 21.80 -11.04
C ILE A 576 -10.52 21.77 -10.60
N VAL A 577 -10.23 21.50 -9.33
CA VAL A 577 -8.87 21.54 -8.79
C VAL A 577 -8.01 20.37 -9.26
N ASN A 578 -8.50 19.15 -9.15
CA ASN A 578 -7.68 17.97 -9.38
C ASN A 578 -7.59 17.59 -10.86
N ARG A 579 -8.69 17.73 -11.62
CA ARG A 579 -8.78 17.27 -12.99
C ARG A 579 -8.58 18.40 -14.01
N LEU A 580 -9.22 19.55 -13.80
CA LEU A 580 -9.08 20.72 -14.66
C LEU A 580 -7.91 21.62 -14.26
N LYS A 581 -7.21 21.29 -13.16
CA LYS A 581 -6.06 22.06 -12.62
C LYS A 581 -6.34 23.53 -12.37
N GLY A 582 -7.61 23.87 -12.12
CA GLY A 582 -8.10 25.21 -11.88
C GLY A 582 -8.37 25.51 -10.41
N SER A 583 -9.08 26.61 -10.14
CA SER A 583 -9.61 26.96 -8.82
C SER A 583 -11.11 27.28 -8.90
N LEU A 584 -11.80 27.02 -7.78
CA LEU A 584 -13.20 27.39 -7.58
C LEU A 584 -13.29 28.29 -6.35
N GLU A 585 -13.76 29.50 -6.57
CA GLU A 585 -13.92 30.52 -5.53
C GLU A 585 -15.38 31.00 -5.48
N VAL A 586 -15.79 31.52 -4.34
CA VAL A 586 -17.13 32.07 -4.14
C VAL A 586 -17.05 33.34 -3.31
N ASN A 587 -17.85 34.31 -3.68
CA ASN A 587 -18.05 35.57 -2.93
C ASN A 587 -19.54 35.94 -2.97
N ASN A 588 -19.93 36.90 -2.12
CA ASN A 588 -21.24 37.56 -2.23
C ASN A 588 -21.11 38.85 -3.03
N SER A 589 -22.04 39.07 -3.95
CA SER A 589 -22.27 40.36 -4.58
C SER A 589 -23.29 41.17 -3.79
N ILE A 590 -23.58 42.37 -4.27
CA ILE A 590 -24.66 43.22 -3.71
C ILE A 590 -26.02 42.50 -3.84
N ASN A 591 -26.19 41.68 -4.86
CA ASN A 591 -27.47 41.08 -5.21
C ASN A 591 -27.59 39.60 -4.77
N GLY A 592 -26.48 38.85 -4.71
CA GLY A 592 -26.51 37.41 -4.45
C GLY A 592 -25.13 36.80 -4.32
N ALA A 593 -24.99 35.53 -4.70
CA ALA A 593 -23.71 34.83 -4.70
C ALA A 593 -23.04 34.90 -6.07
N ILE A 594 -21.69 34.92 -6.05
CA ILE A 594 -20.86 34.84 -7.27
C ILE A 594 -19.87 33.71 -7.13
N PHE A 595 -19.87 32.80 -8.07
CA PHE A 595 -18.88 31.72 -8.20
C PHE A 595 -17.90 32.05 -9.35
N TYR A 596 -16.61 31.82 -9.09
CA TYR A 596 -15.53 31.97 -10.06
C TYR A 596 -14.90 30.62 -10.32
N ILE A 597 -15.00 30.15 -11.55
CA ILE A 597 -14.30 28.95 -12.04
C ILE A 597 -13.11 29.44 -12.84
N ASN A 598 -11.91 29.32 -12.28
CA ASN A 598 -10.68 29.69 -12.94
C ASN A 598 -10.01 28.45 -13.52
N ILE A 599 -9.78 28.40 -14.83
CA ILE A 599 -9.13 27.27 -15.50
C ILE A 599 -7.88 27.78 -16.23
N PRO A 600 -6.71 27.13 -16.10
CA PRO A 600 -5.50 27.47 -16.84
C PRO A 600 -5.72 27.40 -18.35
N LEU A 601 -5.04 28.29 -19.08
CA LEU A 601 -5.05 28.33 -20.57
C LEU A 601 -4.12 27.31 -21.16
#